data_5620e59f2999f23610c3ba6c8662da14
#
_entry.id   5620e59f2999f23610c3ba6c8662da14
#
_cell.length_a   1.000
_cell.length_b   1.000
_cell.length_c   1.000
_cell.angle_alpha   90.00
_cell.angle_beta   90.00
_cell.angle_gamma   90.00
#
_symmetry.space_group_name_H-M   'P 1'
#
loop_
_entity.id
_entity.type
_entity.pdbx_description
1 polymer ?
#
loop_
_entity_poly.entity_id
_entity_poly.type
_entity_poly.pdbx_seq_one_letter_code
_entity_poly.pdbx_strand_id
1 'polypeptide(L)'
;MKTLRLFIDNNLEELINWQIINGDDSIESGASTFDEISLFKDLMVEVYLSASCCNIFKINTQGISTKNLTEELTLGLIEDKIAEEIEESKAITLRVEDDVAYVAVFNKMYYESLTRELNKIEAGLIFIQSFVYATTIKDNCWTLYLTSKQRFLRISKYEYFTLDDTVPLPLMLDDILADNKPQKLLVYTDNSVPLNLEQIAQELQIECEDANGEFDYGVLVWNFNMEKSTSFKIKLEAKTKVSLMQLLKFGKYLFYFILLFWIINSILLNYDIHKVKSQIEKNLQGIVTTTNLNSLLLPAATKKIVDLRHQRGIYDDKDAIVLLTKFLEVDSNISYNDIKQISYDNGVLVIVMGSGFNTSEFNSYKNVLETRRVLANIQDYKTYNNNHQQQNNNQANNSINNQTALITDPQWVITLKPFLWHNVNKND
;
A
#
# COMPACT_ATOMS: atom_id res chain seq x y z
N MET A 1 15.24 -21.88 -8.58
CA MET A 1 14.15 -21.06 -8.00
C MET A 1 13.37 -21.98 -7.08
N LYS A 2 13.17 -21.59 -5.83
CA LYS A 2 12.43 -22.42 -4.89
C LYS A 2 10.93 -22.40 -5.21
N THR A 3 10.31 -23.56 -5.14
CA THR A 3 8.88 -23.72 -5.42
C THR A 3 8.18 -24.29 -4.18
N LEU A 4 7.08 -23.68 -3.79
CA LEU A 4 6.18 -24.18 -2.77
C LEU A 4 5.08 -24.99 -3.46
N ARG A 5 4.98 -26.26 -3.14
CA ARG A 5 3.90 -27.15 -3.57
C ARG A 5 2.88 -27.27 -2.47
N LEU A 6 1.61 -27.07 -2.82
CA LEU A 6 0.47 -27.18 -1.91
C LEU A 6 -0.44 -28.30 -2.42
N PHE A 7 -0.85 -29.18 -1.54
CA PHE A 7 -1.87 -30.17 -1.83
C PHE A 7 -3.16 -29.81 -1.08
N ILE A 8 -4.19 -29.45 -1.83
CA ILE A 8 -5.43 -28.85 -1.31
C ILE A 8 -6.59 -29.79 -1.60
N ASP A 9 -7.36 -30.09 -0.56
CA ASP A 9 -8.58 -30.89 -0.62
C ASP A 9 -9.83 -30.00 -0.67
N ASN A 10 -11.01 -30.61 -0.72
CA ASN A 10 -12.29 -29.91 -0.72
C ASN A 10 -12.52 -29.04 0.52
N ASN A 11 -11.97 -29.41 1.65
CA ASN A 11 -12.07 -28.66 2.88
C ASN A 11 -10.87 -27.74 3.05
N LEU A 12 -11.06 -26.45 2.83
CA LEU A 12 -10.01 -25.43 2.94
C LEU A 12 -9.65 -25.06 4.40
N GLU A 13 -10.42 -25.54 5.37
CA GLU A 13 -10.17 -25.29 6.80
C GLU A 13 -9.23 -26.36 7.42
N GLU A 14 -9.01 -27.45 6.71
CA GLU A 14 -8.07 -28.48 7.14
C GLU A 14 -6.60 -28.09 6.93
N LEU A 15 -5.71 -28.84 7.55
CA LEU A 15 -4.27 -28.69 7.35
C LEU A 15 -3.91 -29.06 5.91
N ILE A 16 -3.20 -28.17 5.25
CA ILE A 16 -2.72 -28.31 3.88
C ILE A 16 -1.33 -28.91 3.93
N ASN A 17 -1.16 -30.03 3.25
CA ASN A 17 0.16 -30.59 3.05
C ASN A 17 0.95 -29.73 2.06
N TRP A 18 2.18 -29.42 2.42
CA TRP A 18 3.05 -28.59 1.59
C TRP A 18 4.48 -29.12 1.53
N GLN A 19 5.18 -28.74 0.49
CA GLN A 19 6.59 -29.02 0.28
C GLN A 19 7.30 -27.86 -0.39
N ILE A 20 8.49 -27.55 0.06
CA ILE A 20 9.40 -26.61 -0.61
C ILE A 20 10.46 -27.42 -1.35
N ILE A 21 10.57 -27.20 -2.65
CA ILE A 21 11.55 -27.84 -3.52
C ILE A 21 12.50 -26.82 -4.16
N ASN A 22 13.71 -27.27 -4.51
CA ASN A 22 14.66 -26.52 -5.30
C ASN A 22 15.21 -27.40 -6.42
N GLY A 23 14.67 -27.25 -7.63
CA GLY A 23 14.84 -28.25 -8.67
C GLY A 23 14.10 -29.52 -8.28
N ASP A 24 14.80 -30.65 -8.27
CA ASP A 24 14.24 -31.98 -7.92
C ASP A 24 14.42 -32.33 -6.43
N ASP A 25 15.16 -31.49 -5.68
CA ASP A 25 15.45 -31.77 -4.27
C ASP A 25 14.36 -31.17 -3.36
N SER A 26 13.80 -32.02 -2.49
CA SER A 26 12.94 -31.59 -1.39
C SER A 26 13.78 -30.96 -0.28
N ILE A 27 13.46 -29.69 0.07
CA ILE A 27 14.16 -28.97 1.14
C ILE A 27 13.41 -29.15 2.45
N GLU A 28 12.10 -29.00 2.43
CA GLU A 28 11.26 -28.95 3.62
C GLU A 28 9.84 -29.38 3.24
N SER A 29 9.14 -30.05 4.16
CA SER A 29 7.74 -30.42 3.98
C SER A 29 7.02 -30.42 5.31
N GLY A 30 5.70 -30.25 5.28
CA GLY A 30 4.87 -30.22 6.47
C GLY A 30 3.38 -30.15 6.14
N ALA A 31 2.59 -29.90 7.19
CA ALA A 31 1.16 -29.62 7.09
C ALA A 31 0.85 -28.37 7.92
N SER A 32 0.16 -27.42 7.35
CA SER A 32 -0.11 -26.11 7.96
C SER A 32 -1.43 -25.52 7.45
N THR A 33 -1.93 -24.53 8.16
CA THR A 33 -3.08 -23.73 7.72
C THR A 33 -2.66 -22.75 6.62
N PHE A 34 -3.63 -22.21 5.86
CA PHE A 34 -3.36 -21.15 4.87
C PHE A 34 -2.69 -19.93 5.47
N ASP A 35 -3.06 -19.55 6.69
CA ASP A 35 -2.48 -18.38 7.37
C ASP A 35 -0.98 -18.59 7.66
N GLU A 36 -0.58 -19.79 8.06
CA GLU A 36 0.84 -20.13 8.26
C GLU A 36 1.59 -20.22 6.93
N ILE A 37 0.97 -20.81 5.90
CA ILE A 37 1.53 -20.91 4.55
C ILE A 37 1.73 -19.52 3.94
N SER A 38 0.87 -18.55 4.26
CA SER A 38 0.99 -17.16 3.79
C SER A 38 2.27 -16.45 4.26
N LEU A 39 2.95 -17.00 5.28
CA LEU A 39 4.23 -16.48 5.76
C LEU A 39 5.40 -16.83 4.84
N PHE A 40 5.26 -17.83 3.97
CA PHE A 40 6.28 -18.15 2.96
C PHE A 40 6.31 -17.07 1.88
N LYS A 41 7.49 -16.49 1.65
CA LYS A 41 7.66 -15.37 0.71
C LYS A 41 8.63 -15.71 -0.40
N ASP A 42 8.49 -15.04 -1.53
CA ASP A 42 9.40 -15.11 -2.68
C ASP A 42 9.53 -16.50 -3.30
N LEU A 43 8.48 -17.34 -3.21
CA LEU A 43 8.41 -18.65 -3.80
C LEU A 43 7.49 -18.65 -5.04
N MET A 44 7.79 -19.51 -6.00
CA MET A 44 6.81 -19.91 -7.00
C MET A 44 5.84 -20.89 -6.32
N VAL A 45 4.54 -20.79 -6.59
CA VAL A 45 3.54 -21.65 -5.96
C VAL A 45 2.90 -22.56 -7.00
N GLU A 46 2.94 -23.86 -6.72
CA GLU A 46 2.25 -24.92 -7.44
C GLU A 46 1.18 -25.51 -6.53
N VAL A 47 -0.07 -25.53 -6.99
CA VAL A 47 -1.21 -26.05 -6.24
C VAL A 47 -1.72 -27.32 -6.93
N TYR A 48 -1.80 -28.40 -6.19
CA TYR A 48 -2.39 -29.66 -6.60
C TYR A 48 -3.72 -29.81 -5.89
N LEU A 49 -4.80 -29.79 -6.66
CA LEU A 49 -6.15 -29.99 -6.15
C LEU A 49 -6.53 -31.44 -6.11
N SER A 50 -7.21 -31.85 -5.06
CA SER A 50 -7.88 -33.17 -5.01
C SER A 50 -8.79 -33.40 -6.21
N ALA A 51 -8.95 -34.63 -6.62
CA ALA A 51 -9.83 -35.00 -7.74
C ALA A 51 -11.27 -34.49 -7.57
N SER A 52 -11.74 -34.43 -6.32
CA SER A 52 -13.08 -33.99 -5.97
C SER A 52 -13.30 -32.47 -6.02
N CYS A 53 -12.22 -31.68 -6.12
CA CYS A 53 -12.33 -30.22 -6.15
C CYS A 53 -12.84 -29.67 -7.48
N CYS A 54 -12.68 -30.40 -8.57
CA CYS A 54 -13.16 -29.99 -9.89
C CYS A 54 -13.41 -31.19 -10.79
N ASN A 55 -14.36 -31.07 -11.70
CA ASN A 55 -14.61 -32.03 -12.76
C ASN A 55 -14.05 -31.52 -14.07
N ILE A 56 -13.50 -32.41 -14.90
CA ILE A 56 -12.97 -32.04 -16.22
C ILE A 56 -13.92 -32.57 -17.30
N PHE A 57 -14.38 -31.63 -18.12
CA PHE A 57 -15.25 -31.93 -19.23
C PHE A 57 -14.54 -31.72 -20.57
N LYS A 58 -14.79 -32.64 -21.48
CA LYS A 58 -14.42 -32.53 -22.87
C LYS A 58 -15.61 -32.02 -23.68
N ILE A 59 -15.43 -30.88 -24.35
CA ILE A 59 -16.47 -30.25 -25.16
C ILE A 59 -15.99 -30.07 -26.60
N ASN A 60 -16.92 -30.26 -27.55
CA ASN A 60 -16.67 -29.91 -28.93
C ASN A 60 -16.96 -28.41 -29.13
N THR A 61 -15.96 -27.67 -29.57
CA THR A 61 -16.09 -26.23 -29.74
C THR A 61 -16.75 -25.83 -31.06
N GLN A 62 -16.99 -26.78 -31.96
CA GLN A 62 -17.65 -26.54 -33.28
C GLN A 62 -17.00 -25.40 -34.09
N GLY A 63 -15.69 -25.25 -34.00
CA GLY A 63 -14.95 -24.20 -34.69
C GLY A 63 -14.93 -22.83 -33.95
N ILE A 64 -15.48 -22.76 -32.73
CA ILE A 64 -15.39 -21.55 -31.90
C ILE A 64 -13.93 -21.34 -31.49
N SER A 65 -13.39 -20.18 -31.81
CA SER A 65 -12.02 -19.85 -31.44
C SER A 65 -11.89 -19.73 -29.91
N THR A 66 -10.72 -20.09 -29.37
CA THR A 66 -10.41 -20.01 -27.91
C THR A 66 -10.72 -18.64 -27.31
N LYS A 67 -10.57 -17.55 -28.09
CA LYS A 67 -10.85 -16.18 -27.61
C LYS A 67 -12.34 -15.92 -27.38
N ASN A 68 -13.19 -16.62 -28.09
CA ASN A 68 -14.66 -16.46 -28.03
C ASN A 68 -15.31 -17.50 -27.11
N LEU A 69 -14.54 -18.43 -26.59
CA LEU A 69 -15.01 -19.43 -25.63
C LEU A 69 -15.08 -18.75 -24.23
N THR A 70 -16.15 -17.98 -24.02
CA THR A 70 -16.41 -17.34 -22.72
C THR A 70 -16.86 -18.38 -21.70
N GLU A 71 -16.79 -18.04 -20.41
CA GLU A 71 -17.25 -18.90 -19.34
C GLU A 71 -18.72 -19.30 -19.49
N GLU A 72 -19.58 -18.32 -19.77
CA GLU A 72 -21.02 -18.52 -19.96
C GLU A 72 -21.31 -19.48 -21.13
N LEU A 73 -20.62 -19.28 -22.27
CA LEU A 73 -20.76 -20.17 -23.40
C LEU A 73 -20.27 -21.59 -23.06
N THR A 74 -19.16 -21.69 -22.35
CA THR A 74 -18.59 -22.96 -21.94
C THR A 74 -19.55 -23.71 -21.02
N LEU A 75 -20.12 -23.04 -20.00
CA LEU A 75 -21.11 -23.62 -19.09
C LEU A 75 -22.36 -24.05 -19.86
N GLY A 76 -22.88 -23.25 -20.79
CA GLY A 76 -24.01 -23.64 -21.62
C GLY A 76 -23.76 -24.87 -22.50
N LEU A 77 -22.49 -25.11 -22.95
CA LEU A 77 -22.13 -26.31 -23.72
C LEU A 77 -22.05 -27.60 -22.89
N ILE A 78 -22.01 -27.50 -21.58
CA ILE A 78 -21.88 -28.61 -20.63
C ILE A 78 -23.06 -28.72 -19.66
N GLU A 79 -24.08 -27.89 -19.82
CA GLU A 79 -25.26 -27.82 -18.94
C GLU A 79 -25.86 -29.20 -18.66
N ASP A 80 -26.05 -30.00 -19.71
CA ASP A 80 -26.60 -31.35 -19.61
C ASP A 80 -25.69 -32.36 -18.86
N LYS A 81 -24.44 -31.97 -18.59
CA LYS A 81 -23.44 -32.85 -17.96
C LYS A 81 -23.07 -32.44 -16.53
N ILE A 82 -23.49 -31.25 -16.12
CA ILE A 82 -23.23 -30.73 -14.77
C ILE A 82 -24.41 -31.13 -13.87
N ALA A 83 -24.11 -31.61 -12.66
CA ALA A 83 -25.13 -31.93 -11.68
C ALA A 83 -25.61 -30.70 -10.89
N GLU A 84 -24.80 -29.64 -10.86
CA GLU A 84 -25.08 -28.37 -10.17
C GLU A 84 -25.73 -27.37 -11.14
N GLU A 85 -26.37 -26.33 -10.60
CA GLU A 85 -26.90 -25.22 -11.40
C GLU A 85 -25.74 -24.40 -12.03
N ILE A 86 -25.97 -23.89 -13.23
CA ILE A 86 -24.95 -23.12 -13.98
C ILE A 86 -24.46 -21.92 -13.17
N GLU A 87 -25.36 -21.24 -12.46
CA GLU A 87 -25.07 -20.08 -11.63
C GLU A 87 -24.14 -20.40 -10.44
N GLU A 88 -24.15 -21.65 -9.99
CA GLU A 88 -23.30 -22.15 -8.91
C GLU A 88 -21.99 -22.76 -9.42
N SER A 89 -21.82 -22.81 -10.72
CA SER A 89 -20.67 -23.40 -11.38
C SER A 89 -19.69 -22.33 -11.88
N LYS A 90 -18.41 -22.65 -11.87
CA LYS A 90 -17.29 -21.87 -12.42
C LYS A 90 -16.51 -22.71 -13.41
N ALA A 91 -16.49 -22.29 -14.68
CA ALA A 91 -15.76 -23.00 -15.73
C ALA A 91 -14.44 -22.29 -16.08
N ILE A 92 -13.38 -23.09 -16.23
CA ILE A 92 -12.06 -22.64 -16.65
C ILE A 92 -11.59 -23.51 -17.80
N THR A 93 -11.39 -22.91 -18.97
CA THR A 93 -10.79 -23.60 -20.12
C THR A 93 -9.31 -23.86 -19.87
N LEU A 94 -8.93 -25.10 -19.76
CA LEU A 94 -7.55 -25.54 -19.56
C LEU A 94 -6.78 -25.50 -20.87
N ARG A 95 -7.35 -26.07 -21.91
CA ARG A 95 -6.72 -26.24 -23.21
C ARG A 95 -7.76 -26.39 -24.32
N VAL A 96 -7.40 -25.96 -25.51
CA VAL A 96 -8.15 -26.21 -26.74
C VAL A 96 -7.19 -26.88 -27.73
N GLU A 97 -7.55 -28.04 -28.23
CA GLU A 97 -6.83 -28.80 -29.28
C GLU A 97 -7.82 -29.09 -30.40
N ASP A 98 -7.50 -28.61 -31.58
CA ASP A 98 -8.40 -28.68 -32.73
C ASP A 98 -9.79 -28.11 -32.38
N ASP A 99 -10.85 -28.90 -32.51
CA ASP A 99 -12.21 -28.53 -32.17
C ASP A 99 -12.66 -29.04 -30.78
N VAL A 100 -11.69 -29.42 -29.91
CA VAL A 100 -11.98 -29.93 -28.59
C VAL A 100 -11.39 -29.01 -27.52
N ALA A 101 -12.21 -28.62 -26.55
CA ALA A 101 -11.76 -27.94 -25.37
C ALA A 101 -11.90 -28.83 -24.12
N TYR A 102 -10.88 -28.77 -23.27
CA TYR A 102 -10.89 -29.37 -21.94
C TYR A 102 -11.14 -28.29 -20.91
N VAL A 103 -12.20 -28.48 -20.12
CA VAL A 103 -12.72 -27.46 -19.21
C VAL A 103 -12.80 -28.01 -17.81
N ALA A 104 -12.17 -27.32 -16.87
CA ALA A 104 -12.33 -27.60 -15.44
C ALA A 104 -13.56 -26.84 -14.92
N VAL A 105 -14.46 -27.54 -14.27
CA VAL A 105 -15.66 -27.00 -13.65
C VAL A 105 -15.56 -27.19 -12.14
N PHE A 106 -15.75 -26.09 -11.43
CA PHE A 106 -15.70 -25.99 -9.98
C PHE A 106 -17.05 -25.58 -9.44
N ASN A 107 -17.33 -25.96 -8.21
CA ASN A 107 -18.31 -25.21 -7.43
C ASN A 107 -17.81 -23.77 -7.24
N LYS A 108 -18.67 -22.79 -7.55
CA LYS A 108 -18.31 -21.37 -7.56
C LYS A 108 -17.86 -20.87 -6.18
N MET A 109 -18.59 -21.25 -5.12
CA MET A 109 -18.26 -20.86 -3.75
C MET A 109 -16.90 -21.43 -3.32
N TYR A 110 -16.63 -22.67 -3.68
CA TYR A 110 -15.34 -23.30 -3.43
C TYR A 110 -14.21 -22.54 -4.16
N TYR A 111 -14.41 -22.28 -5.46
CA TYR A 111 -13.41 -21.55 -6.28
C TYR A 111 -13.12 -20.14 -5.73
N GLU A 112 -14.16 -19.40 -5.34
CA GLU A 112 -14.00 -18.07 -4.74
C GLU A 112 -13.27 -18.13 -3.40
N SER A 113 -13.59 -19.13 -2.56
CA SER A 113 -12.91 -19.36 -1.28
C SER A 113 -11.45 -19.73 -1.48
N LEU A 114 -11.17 -20.68 -2.40
CA LEU A 114 -9.81 -21.07 -2.77
C LEU A 114 -9.02 -19.86 -3.27
N THR A 115 -9.59 -19.07 -4.16
CA THR A 115 -8.94 -17.85 -4.70
C THR A 115 -8.65 -16.85 -3.60
N ARG A 116 -9.57 -16.65 -2.65
CA ARG A 116 -9.38 -15.76 -1.51
C ARG A 116 -8.23 -16.23 -0.60
N GLU A 117 -8.17 -17.53 -0.30
CA GLU A 117 -7.08 -18.09 0.51
C GLU A 117 -5.73 -17.99 -0.21
N LEU A 118 -5.68 -18.34 -1.49
CA LEU A 118 -4.47 -18.22 -2.30
C LEU A 118 -4.00 -16.78 -2.46
N ASN A 119 -4.91 -15.80 -2.45
CA ASN A 119 -4.56 -14.38 -2.46
C ASN A 119 -3.84 -13.90 -1.18
N LYS A 120 -3.91 -14.66 -0.07
CA LYS A 120 -3.13 -14.37 1.14
C LYS A 120 -1.64 -14.67 0.93
N ILE A 121 -1.32 -15.59 0.02
CA ILE A 121 0.05 -15.98 -0.29
C ILE A 121 0.65 -14.93 -1.21
N GLU A 122 1.72 -14.26 -0.78
CA GLU A 122 2.42 -13.24 -1.59
C GLU A 122 3.29 -13.92 -2.67
N ALA A 123 2.65 -14.60 -3.62
CA ALA A 123 3.33 -15.26 -4.74
C ALA A 123 3.26 -14.42 -6.01
N GLY A 124 4.33 -14.44 -6.81
CA GLY A 124 4.34 -13.75 -8.10
C GLY A 124 3.46 -14.43 -9.16
N LEU A 125 3.30 -15.75 -9.07
CA LEU A 125 2.54 -16.58 -9.99
C LEU A 125 2.12 -17.88 -9.28
N ILE A 126 0.84 -18.23 -9.40
CA ILE A 126 0.30 -19.50 -8.89
C ILE A 126 -0.19 -20.33 -10.06
N PHE A 127 0.33 -21.55 -10.15
CA PHE A 127 -0.15 -22.57 -11.06
C PHE A 127 -1.01 -23.57 -10.30
N ILE A 128 -2.12 -23.96 -10.89
CA ILE A 128 -3.07 -24.88 -10.29
C ILE A 128 -3.32 -26.04 -11.25
N GLN A 129 -3.32 -27.24 -10.71
CA GLN A 129 -3.55 -28.46 -11.47
C GLN A 129 -4.31 -29.48 -10.61
N SER A 130 -5.15 -30.32 -11.22
CA SER A 130 -5.70 -31.46 -10.50
C SER A 130 -4.60 -32.50 -10.22
N PHE A 131 -4.61 -33.05 -9.02
CA PHE A 131 -3.73 -34.15 -8.62
C PHE A 131 -3.81 -35.36 -9.53
N VAL A 132 -4.95 -35.61 -10.14
CA VAL A 132 -5.16 -36.72 -11.09
C VAL A 132 -4.11 -36.73 -12.18
N TYR A 133 -3.67 -35.57 -12.65
CA TYR A 133 -2.64 -35.50 -13.70
C TYR A 133 -1.24 -35.92 -13.22
N ALA A 134 -1.04 -36.07 -11.95
CA ALA A 134 0.18 -36.63 -11.38
C ALA A 134 0.26 -38.17 -11.56
N THR A 135 -0.88 -38.83 -11.76
CA THR A 135 -0.88 -40.28 -11.95
C THR A 135 -0.35 -40.67 -13.35
N THR A 136 0.33 -41.81 -13.43
CA THR A 136 0.84 -42.29 -14.70
C THR A 136 -0.31 -42.74 -15.60
N ILE A 137 -0.20 -42.47 -16.89
CA ILE A 137 -1.08 -43.01 -17.90
C ILE A 137 -0.25 -43.86 -18.89
N LYS A 138 -0.74 -45.03 -19.23
CA LYS A 138 -0.13 -45.92 -20.25
C LYS A 138 -1.12 -46.04 -21.41
N ASP A 139 -0.61 -46.28 -22.60
CA ASP A 139 -1.45 -46.45 -23.80
C ASP A 139 -2.43 -47.59 -23.61
N ASN A 140 -3.69 -47.40 -23.96
CA ASN A 140 -4.79 -48.34 -23.82
C ASN A 140 -5.07 -48.83 -22.38
N CYS A 141 -4.52 -48.15 -21.37
CA CYS A 141 -4.77 -48.46 -19.98
C CYS A 141 -5.52 -47.31 -19.33
N TRP A 142 -6.44 -47.60 -18.45
CA TRP A 142 -7.06 -46.64 -17.54
C TRP A 142 -6.45 -46.76 -16.16
N THR A 143 -6.46 -45.72 -15.39
CA THR A 143 -5.94 -45.71 -14.03
C THR A 143 -7.08 -45.48 -13.04
N LEU A 144 -7.31 -46.50 -12.21
CA LEU A 144 -8.25 -46.46 -11.10
C LEU A 144 -7.50 -46.14 -9.81
N TYR A 145 -7.83 -45.05 -9.16
CA TYR A 145 -7.20 -44.65 -7.92
C TYR A 145 -8.23 -44.66 -6.79
N LEU A 146 -7.99 -45.47 -5.76
CA LEU A 146 -8.92 -45.71 -4.66
C LEU A 146 -8.20 -45.61 -3.33
N THR A 147 -8.31 -44.50 -2.68
CA THR A 147 -7.79 -44.25 -1.33
C THR A 147 -8.88 -43.76 -0.40
N SER A 148 -8.59 -43.68 0.88
CA SER A 148 -9.48 -43.13 1.88
C SER A 148 -9.82 -41.66 1.60
N LYS A 149 -8.93 -40.92 0.91
CA LYS A 149 -9.06 -39.47 0.66
C LYS A 149 -9.53 -39.15 -0.74
N GLN A 150 -9.22 -39.97 -1.73
CA GLN A 150 -9.53 -39.69 -3.12
C GLN A 150 -9.88 -40.94 -3.89
N ARG A 151 -10.90 -40.79 -4.74
CA ARG A 151 -11.34 -41.87 -5.64
C ARG A 151 -11.61 -41.28 -7.01
N PHE A 152 -10.92 -41.76 -8.01
CA PHE A 152 -11.09 -41.34 -9.39
C PHE A 152 -10.69 -42.40 -10.39
N LEU A 153 -11.26 -42.30 -11.59
CA LEU A 153 -10.88 -43.06 -12.75
C LEU A 153 -10.30 -42.14 -13.80
N ARG A 154 -9.03 -42.28 -14.15
CA ARG A 154 -8.39 -41.53 -15.24
C ARG A 154 -8.41 -42.37 -16.50
N ILE A 155 -9.05 -41.85 -17.56
CA ILE A 155 -9.26 -42.55 -18.81
C ILE A 155 -8.35 -42.09 -19.95
N SER A 156 -7.90 -40.85 -19.90
CA SER A 156 -7.00 -40.28 -20.91
C SER A 156 -6.02 -39.28 -20.31
N LYS A 157 -5.20 -38.64 -21.13
CA LYS A 157 -4.29 -37.58 -20.70
C LYS A 157 -5.01 -36.44 -20.02
N TYR A 158 -6.21 -36.09 -20.44
CA TYR A 158 -6.94 -34.93 -19.96
C TYR A 158 -8.27 -35.26 -19.29
N GLU A 159 -8.75 -36.49 -19.36
CA GLU A 159 -10.07 -36.86 -18.88
C GLU A 159 -10.00 -37.79 -17.69
N TYR A 160 -10.81 -37.51 -16.69
CA TYR A 160 -11.02 -38.36 -15.53
C TYR A 160 -12.44 -38.17 -14.96
N PHE A 161 -12.86 -39.14 -14.18
CA PHE A 161 -14.13 -39.10 -13.43
C PHE A 161 -13.81 -39.26 -11.94
N THR A 162 -14.44 -38.43 -11.12
CA THR A 162 -14.45 -38.60 -9.67
C THR A 162 -15.45 -39.69 -9.33
N LEU A 163 -15.08 -40.59 -8.46
CA LEU A 163 -15.92 -41.72 -8.07
C LEU A 163 -16.55 -41.43 -6.69
N ASP A 164 -17.86 -41.63 -6.62
CA ASP A 164 -18.62 -41.50 -5.37
C ASP A 164 -18.37 -42.73 -4.48
N ASP A 165 -18.18 -42.51 -3.19
CA ASP A 165 -17.94 -43.58 -2.23
C ASP A 165 -19.22 -44.27 -1.79
N THR A 166 -20.38 -43.69 -2.05
CA THR A 166 -21.69 -44.25 -1.73
C THR A 166 -22.21 -45.21 -2.78
N VAL A 167 -21.69 -45.14 -4.01
CA VAL A 167 -22.10 -46.02 -5.12
C VAL A 167 -21.12 -47.19 -5.28
N PRO A 168 -21.60 -48.43 -5.41
CA PRO A 168 -20.73 -49.57 -5.69
C PRO A 168 -19.93 -49.36 -6.96
N LEU A 169 -18.61 -49.59 -6.84
CA LEU A 169 -17.63 -49.37 -7.93
C LEU A 169 -18.01 -50.06 -9.25
N PRO A 170 -18.47 -51.32 -9.29
CA PRO A 170 -18.86 -51.96 -10.53
C PRO A 170 -19.99 -51.23 -11.28
N LEU A 171 -20.98 -50.69 -10.55
CA LEU A 171 -22.10 -49.95 -11.17
C LEU A 171 -21.62 -48.65 -11.79
N MET A 172 -20.72 -47.92 -11.13
CA MET A 172 -20.16 -46.66 -11.71
C MET A 172 -19.28 -46.95 -12.93
N LEU A 173 -18.48 -47.99 -12.87
CA LEU A 173 -17.59 -48.35 -13.97
C LEU A 173 -18.36 -48.89 -15.17
N ASP A 174 -19.46 -49.62 -14.98
CA ASP A 174 -20.24 -50.23 -16.06
C ASP A 174 -20.78 -49.14 -17.03
N ASP A 175 -21.31 -48.05 -16.52
CA ASP A 175 -21.76 -46.92 -17.34
C ASP A 175 -20.61 -46.30 -18.15
N ILE A 176 -19.46 -46.07 -17.51
CA ILE A 176 -18.31 -45.45 -18.16
C ILE A 176 -17.68 -46.41 -19.20
N LEU A 177 -17.72 -47.70 -18.94
CA LEU A 177 -17.17 -48.75 -19.80
C LEU A 177 -18.10 -49.11 -20.97
N ALA A 178 -19.37 -48.74 -20.92
CA ALA A 178 -20.34 -48.99 -21.99
C ALA A 178 -19.88 -48.35 -23.33
N ASP A 179 -19.29 -47.17 -23.24
CA ASP A 179 -18.86 -46.39 -24.42
C ASP A 179 -17.44 -46.74 -24.90
N ASN A 180 -16.55 -47.13 -23.98
CA ASN A 180 -15.16 -47.39 -24.32
C ASN A 180 -14.50 -48.31 -23.28
N LYS A 181 -13.93 -49.43 -23.69
CA LYS A 181 -13.25 -50.37 -22.78
C LYS A 181 -11.74 -50.28 -22.95
N PRO A 182 -10.97 -50.06 -21.86
CA PRO A 182 -9.53 -50.16 -21.92
C PRO A 182 -9.09 -51.65 -22.04
N GLN A 183 -7.86 -51.86 -22.47
CA GLN A 183 -7.29 -53.20 -22.46
C GLN A 183 -6.97 -53.64 -21.04
N LYS A 184 -6.58 -52.66 -20.16
CA LYS A 184 -6.11 -52.91 -18.82
C LYS A 184 -6.51 -51.78 -17.89
N LEU A 185 -6.81 -52.14 -16.64
CA LEU A 185 -7.06 -51.20 -15.54
C LEU A 185 -5.90 -51.28 -14.54
N LEU A 186 -5.18 -50.17 -14.40
CA LEU A 186 -4.14 -50.02 -13.38
C LEU A 186 -4.79 -49.58 -12.08
N VAL A 187 -4.72 -50.36 -11.03
CA VAL A 187 -5.41 -50.05 -9.77
C VAL A 187 -4.40 -49.67 -8.69
N TYR A 188 -4.61 -48.51 -8.13
CA TYR A 188 -3.87 -47.97 -6.98
C TYR A 188 -4.79 -47.92 -5.77
N THR A 189 -4.34 -48.45 -4.64
CA THR A 189 -5.08 -48.45 -3.37
C THR A 189 -4.13 -48.27 -2.18
N ASP A 190 -4.57 -47.56 -1.15
CA ASP A 190 -3.82 -47.34 0.10
C ASP A 190 -4.12 -48.41 1.17
N ASN A 191 -4.65 -49.53 0.79
CA ASN A 191 -5.12 -50.61 1.68
C ASN A 191 -6.27 -50.22 2.64
N SER A 192 -6.75 -49.00 2.58
CA SER A 192 -7.95 -48.56 3.35
C SER A 192 -9.23 -49.08 2.71
N VAL A 193 -9.17 -49.41 1.44
CA VAL A 193 -10.28 -49.97 0.67
C VAL A 193 -10.00 -51.44 0.41
N PRO A 194 -10.71 -52.39 1.03
CA PRO A 194 -10.53 -53.80 0.76
C PRO A 194 -11.06 -54.13 -0.64
N LEU A 195 -10.16 -54.23 -1.59
CA LEU A 195 -10.46 -54.50 -2.99
C LEU A 195 -10.03 -55.93 -3.36
N ASN A 196 -10.97 -56.67 -3.92
CA ASN A 196 -10.66 -57.93 -4.59
C ASN A 196 -10.50 -57.66 -6.09
N LEU A 197 -9.24 -57.48 -6.54
CA LEU A 197 -8.93 -57.22 -7.95
C LEU A 197 -9.40 -58.29 -8.90
N GLU A 198 -9.35 -59.56 -8.47
CA GLU A 198 -9.84 -60.69 -9.28
C GLU A 198 -11.35 -60.61 -9.50
N GLN A 199 -12.08 -60.24 -8.46
CA GLN A 199 -13.53 -60.04 -8.56
C GLN A 199 -13.87 -58.87 -9.52
N ILE A 200 -13.19 -57.73 -9.39
CA ILE A 200 -13.40 -56.58 -10.28
C ILE A 200 -13.05 -56.96 -11.72
N ALA A 201 -11.95 -57.64 -11.94
CA ALA A 201 -11.54 -58.10 -13.27
C ALA A 201 -12.59 -59.03 -13.91
N GLN A 202 -13.19 -59.92 -13.11
CA GLN A 202 -14.27 -60.81 -13.56
C GLN A 202 -15.56 -60.07 -13.88
N GLU A 203 -15.98 -59.15 -13.00
CA GLU A 203 -17.22 -58.36 -13.16
C GLU A 203 -17.13 -57.45 -14.38
N LEU A 204 -16.00 -56.76 -14.57
CA LEU A 204 -15.81 -55.78 -15.66
C LEU A 204 -15.29 -56.44 -16.96
N GLN A 205 -14.84 -57.68 -16.90
CA GLN A 205 -14.19 -58.40 -18.04
C GLN A 205 -13.01 -57.57 -18.59
N ILE A 206 -12.18 -57.02 -17.71
CA ILE A 206 -10.97 -56.24 -18.02
C ILE A 206 -9.82 -56.78 -17.17
N GLU A 207 -8.64 -56.84 -17.74
CA GLU A 207 -7.43 -57.16 -16.97
C GLU A 207 -7.16 -56.07 -15.93
N CYS A 208 -7.06 -56.45 -14.65
CA CYS A 208 -6.71 -55.53 -13.58
C CYS A 208 -5.27 -55.84 -13.10
N GLU A 209 -4.45 -54.79 -13.02
CA GLU A 209 -3.08 -54.86 -12.49
C GLU A 209 -2.98 -54.02 -11.23
N ASP A 210 -2.44 -54.61 -10.17
CA ASP A 210 -2.06 -53.86 -8.96
C ASP A 210 -0.83 -53.00 -9.26
N ALA A 211 -1.01 -51.72 -9.26
CA ALA A 211 0.02 -50.72 -9.54
C ALA A 211 0.66 -50.12 -8.27
N ASN A 212 0.31 -50.62 -7.07
CA ASN A 212 0.81 -50.09 -5.80
C ASN A 212 2.34 -50.17 -5.67
N GLY A 213 2.97 -51.17 -6.31
CA GLY A 213 4.43 -51.30 -6.31
C GLY A 213 5.18 -50.24 -7.10
N GLU A 214 4.49 -49.55 -8.03
CA GLU A 214 5.04 -48.43 -8.82
C GLU A 214 4.71 -47.07 -8.19
N PHE A 215 3.92 -47.05 -7.09
CA PHE A 215 3.25 -45.83 -6.69
C PHE A 215 3.18 -45.71 -5.17
N ASP A 216 4.04 -44.88 -4.60
CA ASP A 216 3.89 -44.38 -3.24
C ASP A 216 3.19 -43.02 -3.31
N TYR A 217 2.05 -42.89 -2.64
CA TYR A 217 1.29 -41.62 -2.57
C TYR A 217 2.19 -40.45 -2.18
N GLY A 218 3.10 -40.64 -1.23
CA GLY A 218 4.05 -39.63 -0.81
C GLY A 218 5.06 -39.26 -1.92
N VAL A 219 5.52 -40.27 -2.69
CA VAL A 219 6.48 -40.06 -3.80
C VAL A 219 5.83 -39.36 -4.98
N LEU A 220 4.57 -39.65 -5.26
CA LEU A 220 3.84 -39.08 -6.39
C LEU A 220 3.62 -37.58 -6.26
N VAL A 221 3.18 -37.14 -5.10
CA VAL A 221 2.95 -35.71 -4.85
C VAL A 221 4.26 -34.94 -4.93
N TRP A 222 5.36 -35.54 -4.49
CA TRP A 222 6.62 -34.85 -4.31
C TRP A 222 7.57 -34.89 -5.51
N ASN A 223 7.48 -35.90 -6.35
CA ASN A 223 8.38 -36.09 -7.50
C ASN A 223 7.77 -35.70 -8.84
N PHE A 224 6.50 -35.32 -8.87
CA PHE A 224 5.83 -34.96 -10.10
C PHE A 224 6.16 -33.51 -10.53
N ASN A 225 6.46 -33.35 -11.82
CA ASN A 225 6.61 -32.01 -12.42
C ASN A 225 5.31 -31.56 -13.07
N MET A 226 4.80 -30.42 -12.62
CA MET A 226 3.55 -29.84 -13.15
C MET A 226 3.65 -29.60 -14.66
N GLU A 227 2.80 -30.26 -15.44
CA GLU A 227 2.69 -29.98 -16.86
C GLU A 227 1.91 -28.68 -17.11
N LYS A 228 2.52 -27.74 -17.81
CA LYS A 228 1.85 -26.48 -18.17
C LYS A 228 0.60 -26.69 -19.04
N SER A 229 0.51 -27.81 -19.75
CA SER A 229 -0.62 -28.15 -20.62
C SER A 229 -1.91 -28.48 -19.88
N THR A 230 -1.82 -28.90 -18.63
CA THR A 230 -2.97 -29.30 -17.78
C THR A 230 -3.16 -28.37 -16.59
N SER A 231 -2.34 -27.34 -16.47
CA SER A 231 -2.43 -26.34 -15.41
C SER A 231 -3.11 -25.08 -15.88
N PHE A 232 -3.79 -24.41 -14.98
CA PHE A 232 -4.31 -23.05 -15.18
C PHE A 232 -3.70 -22.08 -14.19
N LYS A 233 -3.81 -20.79 -14.50
CA LYS A 233 -3.28 -19.72 -13.67
C LYS A 233 -4.44 -18.98 -13.04
N ILE A 234 -4.44 -18.83 -11.74
CA ILE A 234 -5.28 -17.85 -11.08
C ILE A 234 -4.55 -16.51 -11.19
N LYS A 235 -5.22 -15.53 -11.81
CA LYS A 235 -4.81 -14.14 -11.67
C LYS A 235 -5.17 -13.73 -10.25
N LEU A 236 -4.20 -13.77 -9.38
CA LEU A 236 -4.35 -13.16 -8.07
C LEU A 236 -4.69 -11.69 -8.30
N GLU A 237 -5.68 -11.20 -7.59
CA GLU A 237 -5.84 -9.76 -7.43
C GLU A 237 -4.52 -9.30 -6.80
N ALA A 238 -3.65 -8.75 -7.62
CA ALA A 238 -2.48 -8.09 -7.09
C ALA A 238 -3.04 -7.12 -6.04
N LYS A 239 -2.84 -7.40 -4.74
CA LYS A 239 -2.82 -6.35 -3.73
C LYS A 239 -1.94 -5.32 -4.39
N THR A 240 -2.54 -4.25 -4.87
CA THR A 240 -1.91 -3.28 -5.74
C THR A 240 -0.58 -2.87 -5.13
N LYS A 241 0.46 -3.66 -5.33
CA LYS A 241 1.80 -3.10 -5.47
C LYS A 241 1.61 -2.19 -6.67
N VAL A 242 1.13 -0.98 -6.39
CA VAL A 242 1.17 0.11 -7.35
C VAL A 242 2.56 -0.03 -7.91
N SER A 243 2.65 -0.54 -9.13
CA SER A 243 3.93 -0.92 -9.70
C SER A 243 4.81 0.29 -9.46
N LEU A 244 6.00 0.13 -8.85
CA LEU A 244 6.92 1.24 -8.60
C LEU A 244 7.05 2.11 -9.84
N MET A 245 6.91 1.50 -11.03
CA MET A 245 6.84 2.13 -12.33
C MET A 245 5.57 2.96 -12.56
N GLN A 246 4.41 2.55 -12.02
CA GLN A 246 3.19 3.36 -12.10
C GLN A 246 3.26 4.52 -11.09
N LEU A 247 3.83 4.29 -9.91
CA LEU A 247 4.10 5.32 -8.91
C LEU A 247 5.11 6.34 -9.43
N LEU A 248 6.17 5.89 -10.12
CA LEU A 248 7.13 6.76 -10.82
C LEU A 248 6.50 7.52 -11.98
N LYS A 249 5.63 6.90 -12.76
CA LYS A 249 4.87 7.60 -13.82
C LYS A 249 3.92 8.65 -13.23
N PHE A 250 3.18 8.30 -12.18
CA PHE A 250 2.29 9.23 -11.47
C PHE A 250 3.10 10.37 -10.81
N GLY A 251 4.22 10.05 -10.17
CA GLY A 251 5.15 11.02 -9.59
C GLY A 251 5.71 11.98 -10.65
N LYS A 252 6.02 11.49 -11.86
CA LYS A 252 6.47 12.33 -12.97
C LYS A 252 5.38 13.32 -13.44
N TYR A 253 4.12 12.89 -13.56
CA TYR A 253 3.02 13.78 -13.93
C TYR A 253 2.71 14.77 -12.80
N LEU A 254 2.75 14.36 -11.55
CA LEU A 254 2.59 15.22 -10.38
C LEU A 254 3.70 16.28 -10.33
N PHE A 255 4.95 15.88 -10.60
CA PHE A 255 6.08 16.80 -10.67
C PHE A 255 5.90 17.86 -11.76
N TYR A 256 5.48 17.47 -12.97
CA TYR A 256 5.20 18.43 -14.04
C TYR A 256 4.03 19.35 -13.70
N PHE A 257 3.00 18.85 -13.02
CA PHE A 257 1.88 19.67 -12.57
C PHE A 257 2.30 20.71 -11.53
N ILE A 258 3.11 20.31 -10.54
CA ILE A 258 3.68 21.22 -9.54
C ILE A 258 4.59 22.27 -10.20
N LEU A 259 5.40 21.86 -11.16
CA LEU A 259 6.31 22.76 -11.88
C LEU A 259 5.53 23.75 -12.74
N LEU A 260 4.49 23.32 -13.43
CA LEU A 260 3.58 24.19 -14.17
C LEU A 260 2.88 25.19 -13.25
N PHE A 261 2.35 24.74 -12.12
CA PHE A 261 1.72 25.58 -11.12
C PHE A 261 2.69 26.63 -10.57
N TRP A 262 3.94 26.24 -10.32
CA TRP A 262 5.00 27.14 -9.84
C TRP A 262 5.35 28.22 -10.89
N ILE A 263 5.43 27.85 -12.17
CA ILE A 263 5.67 28.76 -13.28
C ILE A 263 4.51 29.76 -13.40
N ILE A 264 3.25 29.30 -13.37
CA ILE A 264 2.06 30.15 -13.44
C ILE A 264 2.05 31.14 -12.27
N ASN A 265 2.30 30.65 -11.05
CA ASN A 265 2.34 31.49 -9.86
C ASN A 265 3.47 32.52 -9.92
N SER A 266 4.64 32.15 -10.46
CA SER A 266 5.75 33.07 -10.67
C SER A 266 5.43 34.18 -11.70
N ILE A 267 4.72 33.83 -12.77
CA ILE A 267 4.26 34.80 -13.78
C ILE A 267 3.25 35.78 -13.17
N LEU A 268 2.27 35.27 -12.40
CA LEU A 268 1.26 36.08 -11.73
C LEU A 268 1.90 37.02 -10.72
N LEU A 269 2.87 36.53 -9.92
CA LEU A 269 3.64 37.35 -8.98
C LEU A 269 4.41 38.47 -9.69
N ASN A 270 5.07 38.18 -10.78
CA ASN A 270 5.78 39.20 -11.58
C ASN A 270 4.82 40.21 -12.18
N TYR A 271 3.66 39.79 -12.66
CA TYR A 271 2.62 40.70 -13.15
C TYR A 271 2.14 41.64 -12.05
N ASP A 272 1.86 41.12 -10.84
CA ASP A 272 1.43 41.94 -9.70
C ASP A 272 2.54 42.90 -9.26
N ILE A 273 3.80 42.48 -9.25
CA ILE A 273 4.96 43.33 -8.95
C ILE A 273 5.05 44.51 -9.97
N HIS A 274 4.93 44.18 -11.27
CA HIS A 274 4.94 45.23 -12.30
C HIS A 274 3.77 46.19 -12.18
N LYS A 275 2.55 45.70 -11.86
CA LYS A 275 1.35 46.54 -11.64
C LYS A 275 1.52 47.46 -10.43
N VAL A 276 2.03 46.92 -9.32
CA VAL A 276 2.32 47.72 -8.11
C VAL A 276 3.42 48.74 -8.38
N LYS A 277 4.49 48.35 -9.09
CA LYS A 277 5.57 49.27 -9.47
C LYS A 277 5.06 50.42 -10.34
N SER A 278 4.22 50.14 -11.35
CA SER A 278 3.61 51.17 -12.20
C SER A 278 2.65 52.09 -11.42
N GLN A 279 1.89 51.58 -10.45
CA GLN A 279 1.05 52.37 -9.57
C GLN A 279 1.87 53.27 -8.63
N ILE A 280 2.97 52.76 -8.09
CA ILE A 280 3.91 53.53 -7.26
C ILE A 280 4.53 54.65 -8.10
N GLU A 281 5.02 54.34 -9.32
CA GLU A 281 5.57 55.36 -10.23
C GLU A 281 4.54 56.44 -10.58
N LYS A 282 3.30 56.08 -10.89
CA LYS A 282 2.21 57.07 -11.15
C LYS A 282 1.88 57.95 -9.95
N ASN A 283 1.85 57.38 -8.74
CA ASN A 283 1.56 58.13 -7.52
C ASN A 283 2.75 59.02 -7.08
N LEU A 284 3.97 58.67 -7.45
CA LEU A 284 5.19 59.41 -7.13
C LEU A 284 5.47 60.54 -8.13
N GLN A 285 5.07 60.40 -9.41
CA GLN A 285 5.20 61.44 -10.41
C GLN A 285 4.46 62.74 -10.04
N GLY A 286 3.45 62.68 -9.12
CA GLY A 286 2.74 63.83 -8.59
C GLY A 286 3.38 64.53 -7.37
N ILE A 287 4.42 63.93 -6.76
CA ILE A 287 4.92 64.36 -5.44
C ILE A 287 6.42 64.76 -5.47
N VAL A 288 7.20 64.31 -6.44
CA VAL A 288 8.66 64.48 -6.43
C VAL A 288 9.17 65.06 -7.74
N THR A 289 9.43 66.35 -7.71
CA THR A 289 10.11 67.07 -8.81
C THR A 289 11.65 67.21 -8.62
N THR A 290 12.33 66.35 -7.88
CA THR A 290 13.78 66.47 -7.64
C THR A 290 14.54 65.18 -7.78
N THR A 291 15.71 65.31 -8.30
CA THR A 291 16.67 64.40 -8.96
C THR A 291 17.41 63.38 -8.10
N ASN A 292 16.93 62.97 -6.92
CA ASN A 292 17.58 61.94 -6.10
C ASN A 292 16.61 60.88 -5.60
N LEU A 293 16.01 60.19 -6.55
CA LEU A 293 14.91 59.23 -6.28
C LEU A 293 15.33 57.90 -5.61
N ASN A 294 16.56 57.46 -5.81
CA ASN A 294 16.93 56.05 -5.48
C ASN A 294 17.18 55.79 -3.99
N SER A 295 17.53 56.77 -3.18
CA SER A 295 17.82 56.56 -1.75
C SER A 295 16.59 56.69 -0.81
N LEU A 296 15.58 57.41 -1.23
CA LEU A 296 14.36 57.65 -0.43
C LEU A 296 13.19 56.73 -0.78
N LEU A 297 13.20 56.15 -1.98
CA LEU A 297 12.12 55.30 -2.47
C LEU A 297 12.07 53.92 -1.79
N LEU A 298 13.22 53.34 -1.49
CA LEU A 298 13.28 52.00 -0.90
C LEU A 298 12.67 51.94 0.51
N PRO A 299 13.00 52.85 1.44
CA PRO A 299 12.39 52.89 2.76
C PRO A 299 10.89 53.23 2.71
N ALA A 300 10.46 54.18 1.84
CA ALA A 300 9.05 54.55 1.71
C ALA A 300 8.20 53.41 1.09
N ALA A 301 8.73 52.72 0.09
CA ALA A 301 8.09 51.54 -0.52
C ALA A 301 8.01 50.38 0.48
N THR A 302 9.06 50.14 1.23
CA THR A 302 9.08 49.10 2.27
C THR A 302 8.05 49.39 3.35
N LYS A 303 7.95 50.65 3.82
CA LYS A 303 6.95 51.03 4.79
C LYS A 303 5.53 50.83 4.25
N LYS A 304 5.26 51.22 3.00
CA LYS A 304 3.94 51.01 2.38
C LYS A 304 3.57 49.57 2.21
N ILE A 305 4.53 48.69 1.87
CA ILE A 305 4.32 47.23 1.77
C ILE A 305 3.97 46.67 3.14
N VAL A 306 4.66 47.09 4.18
CA VAL A 306 4.38 46.64 5.56
C VAL A 306 2.98 47.12 5.98
N ASP A 307 2.63 48.37 5.72
CA ASP A 307 1.29 48.91 6.03
C ASP A 307 0.17 48.15 5.29
N LEU A 308 0.37 47.82 4.01
CA LEU A 308 -0.59 47.04 3.23
C LEU A 308 -0.70 45.57 3.72
N ARG A 309 0.38 44.95 4.18
CA ARG A 309 0.37 43.62 4.79
C ARG A 309 -0.42 43.69 6.11
N HIS A 310 -0.18 44.67 6.95
CA HIS A 310 -0.92 44.87 8.21
C HIS A 310 -2.41 45.10 7.98
N GLN A 311 -2.78 45.89 6.97
CA GLN A 311 -4.19 46.08 6.59
C GLN A 311 -4.89 44.81 6.15
N ARG A 312 -4.13 43.81 5.64
CA ARG A 312 -4.64 42.50 5.28
C ARG A 312 -4.56 41.48 6.43
N GLY A 313 -4.17 41.91 7.64
CA GLY A 313 -4.00 41.01 8.79
C GLY A 313 -2.78 40.10 8.70
N ILE A 314 -1.82 40.38 7.83
CA ILE A 314 -0.59 39.60 7.68
C ILE A 314 0.49 40.26 8.53
N TYR A 315 0.82 39.63 9.64
CA TYR A 315 1.86 40.07 10.58
C TYR A 315 3.10 39.19 10.46
N ASP A 316 4.29 39.80 10.66
CA ASP A 316 5.57 39.10 10.69
C ASP A 316 5.97 38.80 12.16
N ASP A 317 6.81 37.84 12.38
CA ASP A 317 7.39 37.54 13.72
C ASP A 317 8.13 38.72 14.34
N LYS A 318 8.48 39.72 13.54
CA LYS A 318 9.09 41.00 13.98
C LYS A 318 8.08 42.06 14.38
N ASP A 319 6.81 41.86 14.11
CA ASP A 319 5.79 42.85 14.40
C ASP A 319 5.53 42.99 15.89
N ALA A 320 5.36 44.22 16.35
CA ALA A 320 5.11 44.53 17.77
C ALA A 320 3.94 43.74 18.35
N ILE A 321 2.84 43.64 17.58
CA ILE A 321 1.63 42.89 18.00
C ILE A 321 1.96 41.41 18.21
N VAL A 322 2.71 40.81 17.31
CA VAL A 322 3.06 39.39 17.41
C VAL A 322 3.97 39.12 18.62
N LEU A 323 4.96 39.96 18.82
CA LEU A 323 5.83 39.88 20.02
C LEU A 323 5.06 40.07 21.31
N LEU A 324 4.15 41.07 21.33
CA LEU A 324 3.33 41.34 22.51
C LEU A 324 2.35 40.20 22.78
N THR A 325 1.70 39.66 21.76
CA THR A 325 0.79 38.50 21.91
C THR A 325 1.51 37.29 22.46
N LYS A 326 2.67 36.93 21.88
CA LYS A 326 3.49 35.82 22.38
C LYS A 326 3.91 36.04 23.83
N PHE A 327 4.20 37.24 24.24
CA PHE A 327 4.53 37.59 25.62
C PHE A 327 3.34 37.44 26.56
N LEU A 328 2.19 37.99 26.22
CA LEU A 328 0.96 37.96 27.04
C LEU A 328 0.36 36.54 27.13
N GLU A 329 0.53 35.71 26.12
CA GLU A 329 0.07 34.31 26.13
C GLU A 329 0.88 33.40 27.08
N VAL A 330 2.09 33.79 27.44
CA VAL A 330 2.94 33.00 28.34
C VAL A 330 2.63 33.28 29.79
N ASP A 331 2.23 34.48 30.12
CA ASP A 331 1.95 34.88 31.50
C ASP A 331 0.58 35.51 31.63
N SER A 332 -0.39 34.72 32.06
CA SER A 332 -1.75 35.20 32.37
C SER A 332 -1.85 36.04 33.63
N ASN A 333 -0.79 36.09 34.45
CA ASN A 333 -0.76 36.75 35.77
C ASN A 333 -0.13 38.14 35.73
N ILE A 334 0.42 38.60 34.58
CA ILE A 334 0.95 39.96 34.47
C ILE A 334 -0.23 40.94 34.66
N SER A 335 -0.17 41.75 35.73
CA SER A 335 -1.12 42.80 35.92
C SER A 335 -0.85 43.92 34.89
N TYR A 336 -1.86 44.30 34.11
CA TYR A 336 -1.74 45.44 33.21
C TYR A 336 -1.34 46.74 33.93
N ASN A 337 -1.61 46.85 35.23
CA ASN A 337 -1.23 48.01 36.05
C ASN A 337 0.30 48.09 36.27
N ASP A 338 1.00 46.99 36.11
CA ASP A 338 2.46 46.93 36.25
C ASP A 338 3.20 47.32 34.96
N ILE A 339 2.50 47.38 33.82
CA ILE A 339 3.07 47.85 32.57
C ILE A 339 3.02 49.40 32.56
N LYS A 340 4.19 50.00 32.57
CA LYS A 340 4.31 51.47 32.59
C LYS A 340 4.46 52.09 31.20
N GLN A 341 5.18 51.38 30.32
CA GLN A 341 5.39 51.84 28.95
C GLN A 341 5.65 50.64 28.03
N ILE A 342 5.19 50.74 26.81
CA ILE A 342 5.53 49.84 25.71
C ILE A 342 6.10 50.66 24.58
N SER A 343 7.26 50.30 24.08
CA SER A 343 7.88 50.91 22.92
C SER A 343 8.38 49.81 21.96
N TYR A 344 8.36 50.14 20.68
CA TYR A 344 8.80 49.23 19.64
C TYR A 344 9.67 49.98 18.65
N ASP A 345 10.87 49.42 18.40
CA ASP A 345 11.78 49.99 17.42
C ASP A 345 12.60 48.84 16.76
N ASN A 346 12.67 48.88 15.44
CA ASN A 346 13.50 48.01 14.61
C ASN A 346 13.37 46.49 14.93
N GLY A 347 12.14 46.00 15.17
CA GLY A 347 11.91 44.58 15.48
C GLY A 347 12.17 44.19 16.92
N VAL A 348 12.35 45.18 17.79
CA VAL A 348 12.56 45.01 19.24
C VAL A 348 11.40 45.63 20.00
N LEU A 349 10.70 44.83 20.79
CA LEU A 349 9.65 45.31 21.67
C LEU A 349 10.27 45.48 23.06
N VAL A 350 10.12 46.69 23.61
CA VAL A 350 10.61 47.04 24.95
C VAL A 350 9.41 47.35 25.84
N ILE A 351 9.29 46.67 26.97
CA ILE A 351 8.23 46.81 27.95
C ILE A 351 8.86 47.28 29.26
N VAL A 352 8.43 48.44 29.77
CA VAL A 352 8.85 48.94 31.06
C VAL A 352 7.83 48.51 32.12
N MET A 353 8.30 47.86 33.14
CA MET A 353 7.49 47.33 34.24
C MET A 353 7.71 48.13 35.53
N GLY A 354 6.66 48.22 36.38
CA GLY A 354 6.70 48.84 37.67
C GLY A 354 7.17 47.90 38.78
N SER A 355 7.06 48.42 40.01
CA SER A 355 7.55 47.74 41.26
C SER A 355 6.79 46.46 41.63
N GLY A 356 5.57 46.28 41.10
CA GLY A 356 4.75 45.09 41.32
C GLY A 356 5.21 43.85 40.55
N PHE A 357 6.09 44.01 39.57
CA PHE A 357 6.52 42.92 38.71
C PHE A 357 7.53 41.96 39.35
N ASN A 358 7.23 40.67 39.35
CA ASN A 358 8.06 39.62 39.95
C ASN A 358 9.05 39.03 38.94
N THR A 359 10.34 39.37 39.09
CA THR A 359 11.41 38.90 38.21
C THR A 359 11.72 37.43 38.32
N SER A 360 11.44 36.82 39.46
CA SER A 360 11.67 35.35 39.64
C SER A 360 10.69 34.53 38.84
N GLU A 361 9.46 34.99 38.66
CA GLU A 361 8.45 34.37 37.81
C GLU A 361 8.81 34.53 36.32
N PHE A 362 9.29 35.72 35.93
CA PHE A 362 9.70 35.94 34.57
C PHE A 362 10.79 35.00 34.08
N ASN A 363 11.77 34.70 34.93
CA ASN A 363 12.83 33.76 34.57
C ASN A 363 12.29 32.33 34.30
N SER A 364 11.21 31.94 34.95
CA SER A 364 10.53 30.66 34.66
C SER A 364 9.85 30.67 33.25
N TYR A 365 9.40 31.83 32.80
CA TYR A 365 8.74 31.97 31.49
C TYR A 365 9.71 32.21 30.33
N LYS A 366 10.94 32.61 30.61
CA LYS A 366 11.94 32.88 29.58
C LYS A 366 12.15 31.68 28.65
N ASN A 367 12.28 30.47 29.19
CA ASN A 367 12.43 29.24 28.41
C ASN A 367 11.21 28.97 27.52
N VAL A 368 10.01 29.32 27.98
CA VAL A 368 8.78 29.16 27.19
C VAL A 368 8.75 30.16 26.03
N LEU A 369 9.19 31.40 26.26
CA LEU A 369 9.32 32.41 25.21
C LEU A 369 10.35 31.99 24.15
N GLU A 370 11.48 31.42 24.57
CA GLU A 370 12.50 30.90 23.65
C GLU A 370 11.95 29.75 22.77
N THR A 371 11.17 28.84 23.33
CA THR A 371 10.50 27.79 22.53
C THR A 371 9.52 28.37 21.49
N ARG A 372 8.94 29.54 21.77
CA ARG A 372 8.07 30.29 20.85
C ARG A 372 8.84 31.21 19.89
N ARG A 373 10.16 31.06 19.81
CA ARG A 373 11.07 31.85 18.96
C ARG A 373 11.11 33.34 19.32
N VAL A 374 11.03 33.66 20.59
CA VAL A 374 11.21 35.02 21.10
C VAL A 374 12.33 35.02 22.13
N LEU A 375 13.39 35.78 21.84
CA LEU A 375 14.44 36.06 22.83
C LEU A 375 13.97 37.12 23.77
N ALA A 376 13.92 36.82 25.05
CA ALA A 376 13.54 37.71 26.12
C ALA A 376 14.73 38.03 27.03
N ASN A 377 14.96 39.29 27.31
CA ASN A 377 15.95 39.77 28.27
C ASN A 377 15.31 40.73 29.25
N ILE A 378 15.67 40.63 30.51
CA ILE A 378 15.21 41.51 31.58
C ILE A 378 16.42 42.23 32.18
N GLN A 379 16.29 43.56 32.40
CA GLN A 379 17.31 44.39 33.01
C GLN A 379 16.68 45.40 33.97
N ASP A 380 17.49 45.84 34.94
CA ASP A 380 17.14 46.98 35.76
C ASP A 380 16.98 48.27 34.90
N TYR A 381 15.94 49.03 35.17
CA TYR A 381 15.65 50.24 34.39
C TYR A 381 16.78 51.26 34.40
N LYS A 382 17.48 51.42 35.56
CA LYS A 382 18.63 52.34 35.66
C LYS A 382 19.76 51.89 34.77
N THR A 383 20.08 50.59 34.76
CA THR A 383 21.12 50.00 33.94
C THR A 383 20.78 50.12 32.46
N TYR A 384 19.52 49.89 32.06
CA TYR A 384 19.07 50.06 30.70
C TYR A 384 19.21 51.48 30.20
N ASN A 385 18.80 52.48 30.97
CA ASN A 385 18.89 53.89 30.62
C ASN A 385 20.34 54.38 30.49
N ASN A 386 21.23 53.96 31.41
CA ASN A 386 22.63 54.35 31.33
C ASN A 386 23.32 53.81 30.07
N ASN A 387 23.00 52.58 29.67
CA ASN A 387 23.54 52.00 28.44
C ASN A 387 23.04 52.70 27.17
N HIS A 388 21.79 53.16 27.14
CA HIS A 388 21.22 53.88 26.00
C HIS A 388 21.68 55.32 25.92
N GLN A 389 21.92 56.00 27.03
CA GLN A 389 22.51 57.32 27.03
C GLN A 389 23.95 57.33 26.54
N GLN A 390 24.76 56.32 26.82
CA GLN A 390 26.11 56.18 26.29
C GLN A 390 26.14 55.91 24.76
N GLN A 391 25.14 55.18 24.22
CA GLN A 391 25.05 54.94 22.78
C GLN A 391 24.59 56.24 22.01
N ASN A 392 23.70 57.03 22.59
CA ASN A 392 23.21 58.27 21.96
C ASN A 392 24.24 59.39 21.98
N ASN A 393 25.15 59.47 22.95
CA ASN A 393 26.24 60.43 22.98
C ASN A 393 27.29 60.22 21.89
N ASN A 394 27.38 59.03 21.31
CA ASN A 394 28.26 58.74 20.17
C ASN A 394 27.60 59.05 18.82
N GLN A 395 26.35 59.43 18.74
CA GLN A 395 25.61 59.84 17.53
C GLN A 395 25.00 61.25 17.67
N ALA A 396 25.77 62.18 18.23
CA ALA A 396 25.33 63.57 18.33
C ALA A 396 25.30 64.20 16.93
N ASN A 397 24.11 64.26 16.35
CA ASN A 397 23.55 65.33 15.53
C ASN A 397 22.30 64.82 14.81
N ASN A 398 21.18 64.76 15.52
CA ASN A 398 19.87 65.11 14.94
C ASN A 398 18.81 65.13 16.06
N SER A 399 18.35 66.32 16.33
CA SER A 399 17.30 66.63 17.26
C SER A 399 15.99 65.90 16.96
N ILE A 400 15.61 65.01 17.83
CA ILE A 400 14.19 64.65 18.01
C ILE A 400 13.88 64.87 19.49
N ASN A 401 13.00 65.81 19.74
CA ASN A 401 12.38 66.04 21.06
C ASN A 401 11.70 64.78 21.55
N ASN A 402 12.41 64.02 22.36
CA ASN A 402 11.81 62.94 23.15
C ASN A 402 11.09 63.60 24.33
N GLN A 403 9.77 63.73 24.21
CA GLN A 403 8.91 63.87 25.40
C GLN A 403 9.08 62.59 26.24
N THR A 404 10.04 62.61 27.12
CA THR A 404 10.13 61.67 28.24
C THR A 404 9.00 61.98 29.18
N ALA A 405 7.83 61.38 28.97
CA ALA A 405 6.80 61.34 30.00
C ALA A 405 7.46 60.82 31.25
N LEU A 406 7.36 61.53 32.38
CA LEU A 406 7.83 61.10 33.69
C LEU A 406 7.15 59.78 34.03
N ILE A 407 7.86 58.66 33.81
CA ILE A 407 7.37 57.34 34.16
C ILE A 407 7.50 57.22 35.69
N THR A 408 6.37 57.20 36.38
CA THR A 408 6.34 57.01 37.82
C THR A 408 6.68 55.53 38.15
N ASP A 409 7.76 55.37 38.89
CA ASP A 409 8.22 54.09 39.48
C ASP A 409 8.57 52.95 38.50
N PRO A 410 9.40 53.20 37.45
CA PRO A 410 9.90 52.13 36.62
C PRO A 410 11.01 51.33 37.33
N GLN A 411 10.91 49.99 37.31
CA GLN A 411 11.92 49.16 37.96
C GLN A 411 12.62 48.22 36.97
N TRP A 412 11.88 47.68 36.03
CA TRP A 412 12.40 46.65 35.14
C TRP A 412 12.12 46.95 33.66
N VAL A 413 13.03 46.53 32.79
CA VAL A 413 12.88 46.60 31.33
C VAL A 413 12.96 45.21 30.75
N ILE A 414 11.92 44.79 30.08
CA ILE A 414 11.86 43.52 29.33
C ILE A 414 12.06 43.86 27.86
N THR A 415 13.05 43.26 27.24
CA THR A 415 13.33 43.39 25.82
C THR A 415 13.01 42.08 25.10
N LEU A 416 12.12 42.15 24.12
CA LEU A 416 11.72 41.01 23.29
C LEU A 416 12.19 41.17 21.85
N LYS A 417 12.83 40.13 21.32
CA LYS A 417 13.33 40.06 19.95
C LYS A 417 12.93 38.76 19.29
N PRO A 418 12.62 38.75 17.97
CA PRO A 418 12.42 37.47 17.26
C PRO A 418 13.73 36.68 17.21
N PHE A 419 13.63 35.37 17.35
CA PHE A 419 14.79 34.47 17.20
C PHE A 419 15.10 34.30 15.71
N LEU A 420 16.19 34.89 15.23
CA LEU A 420 16.66 34.77 13.87
C LEU A 420 17.69 33.64 13.80
N TRP A 421 17.42 32.59 13.04
CA TRP A 421 18.30 31.41 12.86
C TRP A 421 19.73 31.71 12.37
N HIS A 422 19.98 32.94 11.91
CA HIS A 422 21.29 33.32 11.36
C HIS A 422 22.39 33.58 12.40
N ASN A 423 22.07 33.53 13.69
CA ASN A 423 23.07 33.77 14.74
C ASN A 423 23.68 32.50 15.40
N VAL A 424 23.32 31.29 14.90
CA VAL A 424 23.82 30.04 15.50
C VAL A 424 25.22 29.63 14.99
N ASN A 425 25.74 30.25 13.93
CA ASN A 425 27.00 29.82 13.31
C ASN A 425 28.18 30.84 13.49
N LYS A 426 28.27 31.49 14.63
CA LYS A 426 29.46 32.38 14.87
C LYS A 426 30.26 32.09 16.13
N ASN A 427 30.00 31.01 16.84
CA ASN A 427 30.88 30.53 17.91
C ASN A 427 30.78 29.02 18.02
N ASP A 428 31.43 28.28 17.11
CA ASP A 428 32.06 26.97 17.33
C ASP A 428 33.26 26.85 16.37
#